data_9be60f9db53a2404f69dd0d1ceffb3e0
#
_entry.id   9be60f9db53a2404f69dd0d1ceffb3e0
#
_cell.length_a   1.000
_cell.length_b   1.000
_cell.length_c   1.000
_cell.angle_alpha   90.00
_cell.angle_beta   90.00
_cell.angle_gamma   90.00
#
_symmetry.space_group_name_H-M   'P 1'
#
loop_
_entity.id
_entity.type
_entity.pdbx_description
1 polymer ?
#
loop_
_entity_poly.entity_id
_entity_poly.type
_entity_poly.pdbx_seq_one_letter_code
_entity_poly.pdbx_strand_id
1 'polypeptide(L)'
;MQASWLAIPVLLLSIIILICTEIAQPLPNLKPKVFVIGFSKTGTTSFGDALAHIGYKRLGWKDIRSRHMVHSYVNGEYEPLIEQTRFYDAFEDLPWPHLYREMAAMYPDSKFILSLRKDDATWLKSMRRHVGRGKWIGYSYFYGAVTFDGNEETIRQSYTNHTARVRDFFADQPERYLELTVDDGDANWPLLCDFVGCPGGVVPTTPFPRSNTAAHWRDGSIDVIGWLHWCWGWTITRLEEITSYLYYEKKQPSARAVLSFIWRTIDTIEMACSELWYKYLTEHVPALRSA
;
A
#
# COMPACT_ATOMS: atom_id res chain seq x y z
N MET A 1 -28.12 25.89 -7.35
CA MET A 1 -27.01 26.12 -8.32
C MET A 1 -25.78 26.81 -7.73
N GLN A 2 -25.73 27.18 -6.45
CA GLN A 2 -24.55 27.85 -5.83
C GLN A 2 -23.49 26.88 -5.27
N ALA A 3 -23.81 25.62 -5.04
CA ALA A 3 -22.86 24.65 -4.46
C ALA A 3 -21.80 24.13 -5.44
N SER A 4 -22.01 24.27 -6.75
CA SER A 4 -21.09 23.75 -7.77
C SER A 4 -19.82 24.60 -7.97
N TRP A 5 -19.87 25.89 -7.64
CA TRP A 5 -18.70 26.80 -7.82
C TRP A 5 -17.64 26.64 -6.75
N LEU A 6 -17.99 26.16 -5.57
CA LEU A 6 -17.03 25.88 -4.48
C LEU A 6 -16.37 24.50 -4.64
N ALA A 7 -17.01 23.57 -5.33
CA ALA A 7 -16.48 22.23 -5.53
C ALA A 7 -15.21 22.21 -6.42
N ILE A 8 -15.16 23.07 -7.46
CA ILE A 8 -14.03 23.15 -8.38
C ILE A 8 -12.75 23.66 -7.70
N PRO A 9 -12.74 24.79 -6.96
CA PRO A 9 -11.53 25.24 -6.27
C PRO A 9 -11.10 24.30 -5.14
N VAL A 10 -12.04 23.63 -4.45
CA VAL A 10 -11.69 22.61 -3.43
C VAL A 10 -11.03 21.39 -4.10
N LEU A 11 -11.54 20.94 -5.23
CA LEU A 11 -10.95 19.84 -5.99
C LEU A 11 -9.54 20.21 -6.50
N LEU A 12 -9.38 21.40 -7.06
CA LEU A 12 -8.08 21.91 -7.54
C LEU A 12 -7.08 22.04 -6.39
N LEU A 13 -7.50 22.59 -5.25
CA LEU A 13 -6.64 22.70 -4.06
C LEU A 13 -6.25 21.31 -3.53
N SER A 14 -7.16 20.36 -3.50
CA SER A 14 -6.87 18.98 -3.11
C SER A 14 -5.87 18.30 -4.04
N ILE A 15 -5.99 18.51 -5.36
CA ILE A 15 -5.04 18.01 -6.35
C ILE A 15 -3.66 18.67 -6.16
N ILE A 16 -3.61 19.99 -5.94
CA ILE A 16 -2.35 20.69 -5.69
C ILE A 16 -1.68 20.17 -4.41
N ILE A 17 -2.42 19.97 -3.34
CA ILE A 17 -1.89 19.42 -2.09
C ILE A 17 -1.35 18.01 -2.29
N LEU A 18 -2.07 17.15 -3.04
CA LEU A 18 -1.61 15.81 -3.38
C LEU A 18 -0.31 15.86 -4.19
N ILE A 19 -0.24 16.67 -5.23
CA ILE A 19 0.97 16.87 -6.03
C ILE A 19 2.12 17.36 -5.15
N CYS A 20 1.88 18.34 -4.28
CA CYS A 20 2.91 18.87 -3.38
C CYS A 20 3.40 17.83 -2.38
N THR A 21 2.51 16.96 -1.86
CA THR A 21 2.90 15.90 -0.90
C THR A 21 3.68 14.78 -1.58
N GLU A 22 3.35 14.42 -2.82
CA GLU A 22 4.13 13.46 -3.61
C GLU A 22 5.52 14.04 -3.98
N ILE A 23 5.61 15.31 -4.38
CA ILE A 23 6.87 15.98 -4.66
C ILE A 23 7.76 16.06 -3.39
N ALA A 24 7.16 16.16 -2.20
CA ALA A 24 7.89 16.19 -0.94
C ALA A 24 8.38 14.81 -0.47
N GLN A 25 7.98 13.72 -1.14
CA GLN A 25 8.47 12.38 -0.81
C GLN A 25 9.95 12.19 -1.22
N PRO A 26 10.71 11.37 -0.49
CA PRO A 26 12.07 11.05 -0.90
C PRO A 26 12.06 10.44 -2.30
N LEU A 27 13.12 10.76 -3.06
CA LEU A 27 13.32 10.15 -4.36
C LEU A 27 13.45 8.64 -4.22
N PRO A 28 13.02 7.85 -5.25
CA PRO A 28 13.30 6.43 -5.27
C PRO A 28 14.79 6.21 -5.04
N ASN A 29 15.12 5.45 -4.01
CA ASN A 29 16.49 4.99 -3.83
C ASN A 29 16.78 3.93 -4.89
N LEU A 30 17.96 3.92 -5.46
CA LEU A 30 18.44 2.83 -6.32
C LEU A 30 18.68 1.53 -5.54
N LYS A 31 18.22 1.45 -4.31
CA LYS A 31 18.25 0.26 -3.48
C LYS A 31 17.32 -0.83 -4.00
N PRO A 32 17.58 -2.09 -3.68
CA PRO A 32 16.64 -3.17 -3.96
C PRO A 32 15.25 -2.84 -3.43
N LYS A 33 14.23 -3.11 -4.25
CA LYS A 33 12.84 -2.91 -3.83
C LYS A 33 12.45 -3.84 -2.70
N VAL A 34 11.57 -3.37 -1.82
CA VAL A 34 11.09 -4.16 -0.68
C VAL A 34 9.58 -4.33 -0.78
N PHE A 35 9.13 -5.58 -0.75
CA PHE A 35 7.71 -5.93 -0.76
C PHE A 35 7.32 -6.56 0.58
N VAL A 36 6.41 -5.92 1.31
CA VAL A 36 5.79 -6.49 2.50
C VAL A 36 4.57 -7.28 2.05
N ILE A 37 4.70 -8.59 2.04
CA ILE A 37 3.78 -9.55 1.41
C ILE A 37 2.90 -10.33 2.38
N GLY A 38 2.88 -9.93 3.65
CA GLY A 38 1.85 -10.40 4.58
C GLY A 38 0.47 -9.86 4.22
N PHE A 39 -0.58 -10.61 4.54
CA PHE A 39 -1.96 -10.17 4.31
C PHE A 39 -2.31 -8.96 5.18
N SER A 40 -3.34 -8.22 4.80
CA SER A 40 -3.88 -7.13 5.62
C SER A 40 -4.06 -7.59 7.07
N LYS A 41 -3.84 -6.72 8.04
CA LYS A 41 -3.90 -6.97 9.49
C LYS A 41 -2.72 -7.74 10.09
N THR A 42 -1.65 -7.96 9.34
CA THR A 42 -0.38 -8.49 9.85
C THR A 42 0.65 -7.40 10.17
N GLY A 43 0.22 -6.12 10.26
CA GLY A 43 1.12 -5.01 10.57
C GLY A 43 1.81 -4.41 9.34
N THR A 44 1.32 -4.67 8.14
CA THR A 44 1.86 -4.17 6.86
C THR A 44 2.14 -2.67 6.90
N THR A 45 1.20 -1.87 7.41
CA THR A 45 1.37 -0.41 7.58
C THR A 45 2.53 -0.04 8.48
N SER A 46 2.78 -0.79 9.56
CA SER A 46 3.92 -0.53 10.47
C SER A 46 5.24 -0.78 9.78
N PHE A 47 5.35 -1.85 8.99
CA PHE A 47 6.54 -2.10 8.16
C PHE A 47 6.71 -1.05 7.06
N GLY A 48 5.61 -0.64 6.40
CA GLY A 48 5.66 0.45 5.43
C GLY A 48 6.13 1.76 6.05
N ASP A 49 5.64 2.13 7.24
CA ASP A 49 6.08 3.32 7.98
C ASP A 49 7.56 3.18 8.41
N ALA A 50 8.01 1.98 8.79
CA ALA A 50 9.41 1.71 9.12
C ALA A 50 10.31 1.87 7.89
N LEU A 51 9.94 1.30 6.75
CA LEU A 51 10.68 1.46 5.50
C LEU A 51 10.75 2.93 5.06
N ALA A 52 9.65 3.66 5.17
CA ALA A 52 9.64 5.11 4.90
C ALA A 52 10.57 5.88 5.85
N HIS A 53 10.62 5.52 7.14
CA HIS A 53 11.51 6.14 8.13
C HIS A 53 12.99 5.99 7.75
N ILE A 54 13.39 4.89 7.14
CA ILE A 54 14.75 4.66 6.67
C ILE A 54 14.98 5.05 5.20
N GLY A 55 14.08 5.86 4.63
CA GLY A 55 14.26 6.54 3.36
C GLY A 55 13.78 5.79 2.12
N TYR A 56 12.94 4.76 2.26
CA TYR A 56 12.26 4.16 1.13
C TYR A 56 11.05 5.00 0.72
N LYS A 57 10.87 5.25 -0.56
CA LYS A 57 9.64 5.81 -1.08
C LYS A 57 8.57 4.72 -1.11
N ARG A 58 7.55 4.89 -0.28
CA ARG A 58 6.55 3.87 0.02
C ARG A 58 5.27 4.02 -0.79
N LEU A 59 4.72 2.91 -1.26
CA LEU A 59 3.38 2.77 -1.79
C LEU A 59 2.63 1.67 -1.04
N GLY A 60 1.56 2.03 -0.32
CA GLY A 60 0.79 1.10 0.50
C GLY A 60 -0.64 1.56 0.70
N TRP A 61 -1.37 0.87 1.57
CA TRP A 61 -2.81 1.08 1.74
C TRP A 61 -3.23 2.51 2.18
N LYS A 62 -2.32 3.28 2.72
CA LYS A 62 -2.57 4.70 3.01
C LYS A 62 -2.62 5.59 1.76
N ASP A 63 -2.06 5.11 0.65
CA ASP A 63 -2.10 5.81 -0.62
C ASP A 63 -3.48 5.71 -1.26
N ILE A 64 -3.93 6.80 -1.85
CA ILE A 64 -5.24 6.87 -2.52
C ILE A 64 -5.36 5.91 -3.70
N ARG A 65 -4.24 5.54 -4.34
CA ARG A 65 -4.17 4.63 -5.48
C ARG A 65 -4.40 3.17 -5.11
N SER A 66 -4.26 2.81 -3.83
CA SER A 66 -4.31 1.40 -3.42
C SER A 66 -5.58 0.70 -3.88
N ARG A 67 -6.72 1.35 -3.81
CA ARG A 67 -7.98 0.78 -4.29
C ARG A 67 -8.00 0.63 -5.80
N HIS A 68 -7.50 1.61 -6.53
CA HIS A 68 -7.37 1.52 -7.99
C HIS A 68 -6.46 0.34 -8.38
N MET A 69 -5.31 0.20 -7.74
CA MET A 69 -4.40 -0.92 -7.96
C MET A 69 -5.06 -2.27 -7.68
N VAL A 70 -5.85 -2.36 -6.61
CA VAL A 70 -6.62 -3.57 -6.31
C VAL A 70 -7.65 -3.86 -7.41
N HIS A 71 -8.36 -2.85 -7.88
CA HIS A 71 -9.30 -3.02 -8.99
C HIS A 71 -8.58 -3.46 -10.29
N SER A 72 -7.46 -2.84 -10.61
CA SER A 72 -6.65 -3.24 -11.77
C SER A 72 -6.17 -4.69 -11.65
N TYR A 73 -5.68 -5.09 -10.48
CA TYR A 73 -5.29 -6.47 -10.21
C TYR A 73 -6.44 -7.46 -10.43
N VAL A 74 -7.60 -7.20 -9.80
CA VAL A 74 -8.80 -8.05 -9.90
C VAL A 74 -9.29 -8.21 -11.34
N ASN A 75 -9.06 -7.20 -12.17
CA ASN A 75 -9.45 -7.22 -13.58
C ASN A 75 -8.36 -7.77 -14.51
N GLY A 76 -7.21 -8.19 -13.97
CA GLY A 76 -6.08 -8.66 -14.77
C GLY A 76 -5.34 -7.53 -15.52
N GLU A 77 -5.51 -6.30 -15.12
CA GLU A 77 -4.82 -5.13 -15.68
C GLU A 77 -3.55 -4.87 -14.87
N TYR A 78 -2.48 -5.56 -15.17
CA TYR A 78 -1.23 -5.50 -14.37
C TYR A 78 -0.35 -4.30 -14.72
N GLU A 79 -0.50 -3.71 -15.89
CA GLU A 79 0.35 -2.64 -16.38
C GLU A 79 0.36 -1.40 -15.46
N PRO A 80 -0.79 -0.91 -14.94
CA PRO A 80 -0.79 0.19 -13.98
C PRO A 80 -0.02 -0.12 -12.68
N LEU A 81 -0.03 -1.38 -12.23
CA LEU A 81 0.72 -1.79 -11.04
C LEU A 81 2.22 -1.80 -11.31
N ILE A 82 2.63 -2.32 -12.46
CA ILE A 82 4.03 -2.37 -12.89
C ILE A 82 4.58 -0.95 -13.03
N GLU A 83 3.83 -0.03 -13.64
CA GLU A 83 4.22 1.37 -13.75
C GLU A 83 4.50 2.00 -12.37
N GLN A 84 3.67 1.75 -11.36
CA GLN A 84 3.90 2.27 -10.01
C GLN A 84 5.22 1.78 -9.40
N THR A 85 5.67 0.57 -9.74
CA THR A 85 6.94 0.06 -9.23
C THR A 85 8.17 0.80 -9.73
N ARG A 86 8.05 1.65 -10.75
CA ARG A 86 9.13 2.51 -11.24
C ARG A 86 9.35 3.74 -10.35
N PHE A 87 8.32 4.16 -9.60
CA PHE A 87 8.33 5.40 -8.83
C PHE A 87 8.45 5.18 -7.32
N TYR A 88 8.35 3.93 -6.86
CA TYR A 88 8.38 3.57 -5.45
C TYR A 88 9.38 2.45 -5.20
N ASP A 89 9.87 2.37 -3.96
CA ASP A 89 10.88 1.39 -3.53
C ASP A 89 10.34 0.38 -2.53
N ALA A 90 9.30 0.75 -1.78
CA ALA A 90 8.68 -0.10 -0.78
C ALA A 90 7.18 -0.23 -1.03
N PHE A 91 6.69 -1.45 -0.92
CA PHE A 91 5.31 -1.80 -1.25
C PHE A 91 4.70 -2.60 -0.11
N GLU A 92 3.46 -2.27 0.29
CA GLU A 92 2.80 -3.00 1.36
C GLU A 92 1.29 -3.09 1.17
N ASP A 93 0.69 -4.15 1.79
CA ASP A 93 -0.74 -4.45 1.73
C ASP A 93 -1.21 -4.79 0.30
N LEU A 94 -2.51 -4.89 0.10
CA LEU A 94 -3.10 -5.28 -1.19
C LEU A 94 -2.78 -4.28 -2.31
N PRO A 95 -2.49 -4.78 -3.53
CA PRO A 95 -2.53 -6.18 -3.97
C PRO A 95 -1.18 -6.91 -3.90
N TRP A 96 -0.13 -6.32 -3.35
CA TRP A 96 1.26 -6.79 -3.39
C TRP A 96 1.48 -8.21 -2.84
N PRO A 97 0.75 -8.66 -1.77
CA PRO A 97 0.84 -10.04 -1.31
C PRO A 97 0.51 -11.09 -2.37
N HIS A 98 -0.25 -10.74 -3.38
CA HIS A 98 -0.62 -11.66 -4.45
C HIS A 98 0.28 -11.57 -5.69
N LEU A 99 1.18 -10.60 -5.72
CA LEU A 99 2.09 -10.33 -6.85
C LEU A 99 3.55 -10.70 -6.54
N TYR A 100 3.83 -11.36 -5.40
CA TYR A 100 5.20 -11.60 -4.98
C TYR A 100 6.03 -12.42 -6.00
N ARG A 101 5.41 -13.34 -6.74
CA ARG A 101 6.09 -14.15 -7.76
C ARG A 101 6.51 -13.30 -8.96
N GLU A 102 5.59 -12.48 -9.44
CA GLU A 102 5.81 -11.56 -10.56
C GLU A 102 6.86 -10.51 -10.19
N MET A 103 6.78 -9.95 -8.99
CA MET A 103 7.74 -8.97 -8.50
C MET A 103 9.12 -9.59 -8.26
N ALA A 104 9.17 -10.84 -7.76
CA ALA A 104 10.43 -11.56 -7.59
C ALA A 104 11.13 -11.86 -8.92
N ALA A 105 10.35 -12.18 -9.95
CA ALA A 105 10.88 -12.41 -11.30
C ALA A 105 11.31 -11.10 -11.98
N MET A 106 10.54 -10.02 -11.80
CA MET A 106 10.83 -8.72 -12.41
C MET A 106 12.01 -8.00 -11.76
N TYR A 107 12.19 -8.16 -10.46
CA TYR A 107 13.23 -7.50 -9.66
C TYR A 107 14.07 -8.56 -8.92
N PRO A 108 15.09 -9.14 -9.56
CA PRO A 108 15.92 -10.21 -8.97
C PRO A 108 16.56 -9.83 -7.64
N ASP A 109 16.90 -8.55 -7.44
CA ASP A 109 17.52 -8.03 -6.21
C ASP A 109 16.51 -7.59 -5.15
N SER A 110 15.20 -7.70 -5.42
CA SER A 110 14.16 -7.29 -4.48
C SER A 110 14.11 -8.18 -3.24
N LYS A 111 13.68 -7.59 -2.12
CA LYS A 111 13.52 -8.23 -0.83
C LYS A 111 12.06 -8.35 -0.44
N PHE A 112 11.72 -9.43 0.25
CA PHE A 112 10.34 -9.77 0.60
C PHE A 112 10.22 -9.99 2.11
N ILE A 113 9.27 -9.28 2.73
CA ILE A 113 8.98 -9.41 4.15
C ILE A 113 7.60 -10.04 4.31
N LEU A 114 7.54 -11.27 4.79
CA LEU A 114 6.29 -11.91 5.18
C LEU A 114 5.96 -11.49 6.61
N SER A 115 5.10 -10.50 6.76
CA SER A 115 4.61 -10.09 8.07
C SER A 115 3.47 -11.00 8.51
N LEU A 116 3.54 -11.49 9.75
CA LEU A 116 2.59 -12.44 10.32
C LEU A 116 2.03 -11.96 11.66
N ARG A 117 0.94 -12.61 12.08
CA ARG A 117 0.48 -12.60 13.47
C ARG A 117 1.00 -13.87 14.17
N LYS A 118 1.06 -13.85 15.49
CA LYS A 118 1.54 -15.00 16.29
C LYS A 118 0.80 -16.31 15.97
N ASP A 119 -0.46 -16.22 15.57
CA ASP A 119 -1.28 -17.36 15.17
C ASP A 119 -2.44 -16.89 14.24
N ASP A 120 -3.05 -17.85 13.56
CA ASP A 120 -4.17 -17.63 12.65
C ASP A 120 -5.43 -17.16 13.39
N ALA A 121 -5.66 -17.59 14.63
CA ALA A 121 -6.78 -17.14 15.43
C ALA A 121 -6.68 -15.65 15.78
N THR A 122 -5.48 -15.18 16.11
CA THR A 122 -5.19 -13.75 16.34
C THR A 122 -5.41 -12.93 15.07
N TRP A 123 -4.94 -13.42 13.92
CA TRP A 123 -5.20 -12.80 12.64
C TRP A 123 -6.70 -12.76 12.32
N LEU A 124 -7.39 -13.88 12.46
CA LEU A 124 -8.83 -14.01 12.18
C LEU A 124 -9.68 -13.05 13.03
N LYS A 125 -9.35 -12.91 14.32
CA LYS A 125 -9.97 -11.92 15.21
C LYS A 125 -9.79 -10.48 14.71
N SER A 126 -8.63 -10.16 14.15
CA SER A 126 -8.36 -8.86 13.55
C SER A 126 -9.12 -8.66 12.24
N MET A 127 -9.20 -9.71 11.41
CA MET A 127 -9.95 -9.70 10.14
C MET A 127 -11.45 -9.54 10.37
N ARG A 128 -12.03 -10.21 11.36
CA ARG A 128 -13.45 -10.03 11.72
C ARG A 128 -13.79 -8.56 11.95
N ARG A 129 -12.96 -7.84 12.71
CA ARG A 129 -13.16 -6.41 12.97
C ARG A 129 -12.96 -5.54 11.73
N HIS A 130 -12.16 -6.00 10.78
CA HIS A 130 -11.86 -5.28 9.55
C HIS A 130 -12.96 -5.48 8.51
N VAL A 131 -13.31 -6.71 8.18
CA VAL A 131 -14.37 -7.07 7.23
C VAL A 131 -15.75 -6.65 7.74
N GLY A 132 -16.01 -6.77 9.05
CA GLY A 132 -17.29 -6.39 9.65
C GLY A 132 -17.63 -4.91 9.57
N ARG A 133 -16.68 -4.03 9.16
CA ARG A 133 -16.92 -2.59 8.99
C ARG A 133 -17.61 -2.23 7.68
N GLY A 134 -17.71 -3.14 6.74
CA GLY A 134 -18.37 -2.91 5.46
C GLY A 134 -18.23 -4.09 4.52
N LYS A 135 -19.08 -4.14 3.52
CA LYS A 135 -19.01 -5.11 2.45
C LYS A 135 -18.18 -4.53 1.31
N TRP A 136 -17.12 -5.23 0.94
CA TRP A 136 -16.32 -4.87 -0.22
C TRP A 136 -16.07 -6.12 -1.06
N ILE A 137 -16.50 -6.08 -2.32
CA ILE A 137 -16.38 -7.23 -3.24
C ILE A 137 -14.93 -7.71 -3.37
N GLY A 138 -13.95 -6.81 -3.25
CA GLY A 138 -12.54 -7.15 -3.27
C GLY A 138 -12.14 -8.22 -2.25
N TYR A 139 -12.83 -8.32 -1.11
CA TYR A 139 -12.54 -9.35 -0.11
C TYR A 139 -12.71 -10.77 -0.66
N SER A 140 -13.66 -10.98 -1.59
CA SER A 140 -13.86 -12.30 -2.19
C SER A 140 -12.67 -12.76 -3.04
N TYR A 141 -11.96 -11.84 -3.67
CA TYR A 141 -10.78 -12.16 -4.48
C TYR A 141 -9.56 -12.48 -3.63
N PHE A 142 -9.41 -11.82 -2.49
CA PHE A 142 -8.21 -11.96 -1.66
C PHE A 142 -8.41 -12.96 -0.52
N TYR A 143 -9.60 -13.03 0.05
CA TYR A 143 -9.90 -13.83 1.23
C TYR A 143 -10.97 -14.90 0.99
N GLY A 144 -11.49 -15.02 -0.24
CA GLY A 144 -12.46 -16.02 -0.64
C GLY A 144 -13.90 -15.73 -0.21
N ALA A 145 -14.17 -14.62 0.49
CA ALA A 145 -15.51 -14.27 0.95
C ALA A 145 -15.69 -12.74 1.09
N VAL A 146 -16.89 -12.25 0.80
CA VAL A 146 -17.27 -10.82 0.93
C VAL A 146 -17.61 -10.46 2.39
N THR A 147 -18.17 -11.42 3.14
CA THR A 147 -18.57 -11.25 4.54
C THR A 147 -17.77 -12.18 5.42
N PHE A 148 -17.57 -11.79 6.68
CA PHE A 148 -16.84 -12.62 7.63
C PHE A 148 -17.72 -13.73 8.21
N ASP A 149 -18.88 -13.37 8.76
CA ASP A 149 -19.74 -14.30 9.48
C ASP A 149 -20.25 -15.43 8.54
N GLY A 150 -20.00 -16.67 8.96
CA GLY A 150 -20.30 -17.88 8.17
C GLY A 150 -19.22 -18.27 7.16
N ASN A 151 -18.13 -17.48 7.04
CA ASN A 151 -17.03 -17.74 6.11
C ASN A 151 -15.66 -17.78 6.82
N GLU A 152 -15.65 -17.91 8.14
CA GLU A 152 -14.45 -17.85 8.98
C GLU A 152 -13.38 -18.83 8.52
N GLU A 153 -13.77 -20.04 8.19
CA GLU A 153 -12.84 -21.09 7.77
C GLU A 153 -12.26 -20.79 6.38
N THR A 154 -13.07 -20.34 5.44
CA THR A 154 -12.60 -19.93 4.10
C THR A 154 -11.56 -18.79 4.21
N ILE A 155 -11.85 -17.80 5.05
CA ILE A 155 -10.96 -16.67 5.28
C ILE A 155 -9.68 -17.14 5.99
N ARG A 156 -9.76 -18.03 6.97
CA ARG A 156 -8.61 -18.65 7.63
C ARG A 156 -7.73 -19.38 6.65
N GLN A 157 -8.31 -20.23 5.81
CA GLN A 157 -7.60 -20.99 4.80
C GLN A 157 -6.89 -20.11 3.77
N SER A 158 -7.47 -18.97 3.41
CA SER A 158 -6.80 -18.03 2.52
C SER A 158 -5.48 -17.55 3.11
N TYR A 159 -5.45 -17.22 4.40
CA TYR A 159 -4.27 -16.77 5.12
C TYR A 159 -3.21 -17.88 5.26
N THR A 160 -3.62 -19.05 5.74
CA THR A 160 -2.70 -20.18 5.95
C THR A 160 -2.11 -20.68 4.63
N ASN A 161 -2.94 -20.76 3.57
CA ASN A 161 -2.49 -21.15 2.24
C ASN A 161 -1.55 -20.12 1.61
N HIS A 162 -1.80 -18.81 1.81
CA HIS A 162 -0.90 -17.77 1.35
C HIS A 162 0.46 -17.90 2.04
N THR A 163 0.46 -17.98 3.38
CA THR A 163 1.67 -18.14 4.18
C THR A 163 2.49 -19.35 3.74
N ALA A 164 1.84 -20.51 3.57
CA ALA A 164 2.51 -21.73 3.12
C ALA A 164 3.12 -21.57 1.72
N ARG A 165 2.38 -21.02 0.76
CA ARG A 165 2.87 -20.79 -0.60
C ARG A 165 4.03 -19.80 -0.69
N VAL A 166 4.05 -18.78 0.15
CA VAL A 166 5.16 -17.82 0.23
C VAL A 166 6.41 -18.49 0.78
N ARG A 167 6.29 -19.24 1.88
CA ARG A 167 7.39 -20.00 2.48
C ARG A 167 8.01 -21.00 1.49
N ASP A 168 7.16 -21.76 0.80
CA ASP A 168 7.59 -22.72 -0.22
C ASP A 168 8.35 -22.02 -1.36
N PHE A 169 7.83 -20.90 -1.84
CA PHE A 169 8.45 -20.15 -2.95
C PHE A 169 9.82 -19.59 -2.60
N PHE A 170 10.04 -19.14 -1.37
CA PHE A 170 11.30 -18.55 -0.93
C PHE A 170 12.20 -19.52 -0.16
N ALA A 171 11.87 -20.82 -0.12
CA ALA A 171 12.63 -21.81 0.66
C ALA A 171 14.13 -21.82 0.31
N ASP A 172 14.47 -21.64 -0.96
CA ASP A 172 15.84 -21.63 -1.48
C ASP A 172 16.41 -20.21 -1.68
N GLN A 173 15.77 -19.18 -1.12
CA GLN A 173 16.15 -17.76 -1.30
C GLN A 173 16.19 -16.99 0.03
N PRO A 174 16.89 -17.48 1.06
CA PRO A 174 16.86 -16.87 2.40
C PRO A 174 17.43 -15.43 2.42
N GLU A 175 18.30 -15.07 1.48
CA GLU A 175 18.86 -13.72 1.37
C GLU A 175 17.85 -12.68 0.87
N ARG A 176 16.75 -13.13 0.27
CA ARG A 176 15.66 -12.27 -0.27
C ARG A 176 14.39 -12.31 0.57
N TYR A 177 14.33 -13.15 1.58
CA TYR A 177 13.11 -13.42 2.33
C TYR A 177 13.33 -13.27 3.82
N LEU A 178 12.45 -12.53 4.47
CA LEU A 178 12.41 -12.36 5.92
C LEU A 178 10.98 -12.57 6.42
N GLU A 179 10.84 -13.41 7.44
CA GLU A 179 9.56 -13.61 8.14
C GLU A 179 9.61 -12.92 9.49
N LEU A 180 8.60 -12.09 9.81
CA LEU A 180 8.52 -11.35 11.05
C LEU A 180 7.10 -11.39 11.64
N THR A 181 7.02 -11.64 12.94
CA THR A 181 5.78 -11.67 13.71
C THR A 181 5.63 -10.39 14.52
N VAL A 182 4.57 -9.61 14.23
CA VAL A 182 4.38 -8.30 14.89
C VAL A 182 3.98 -8.39 16.36
N ASP A 183 3.47 -9.53 16.81
CA ASP A 183 3.00 -9.74 18.18
C ASP A 183 4.13 -10.10 19.14
N ASP A 184 5.21 -10.73 18.67
CA ASP A 184 6.27 -11.32 19.48
C ASP A 184 7.50 -10.41 19.65
N GLY A 185 7.42 -9.18 19.09
CA GLY A 185 8.50 -8.21 19.19
C GLY A 185 9.58 -8.36 18.12
N ASP A 186 9.42 -9.29 17.16
CA ASP A 186 10.33 -9.48 16.03
C ASP A 186 10.31 -8.29 15.07
N ALA A 187 9.18 -7.57 15.03
CA ALA A 187 9.08 -6.30 14.29
C ALA A 187 9.90 -5.23 15.02
N ASN A 188 11.21 -5.19 14.74
CA ASN A 188 12.17 -4.29 15.35
C ASN A 188 13.20 -3.76 14.34
N TRP A 189 13.87 -2.68 14.71
CA TRP A 189 14.86 -2.04 13.83
C TRP A 189 16.08 -2.91 13.53
N PRO A 190 16.70 -3.61 14.49
CA PRO A 190 17.86 -4.44 14.19
C PRO A 190 17.61 -5.47 13.09
N LEU A 191 16.55 -6.25 13.19
CA LEU A 191 16.21 -7.27 12.18
C LEU A 191 15.87 -6.65 10.82
N LEU A 192 15.11 -5.55 10.81
CA LEU A 192 14.80 -4.86 9.56
C LEU A 192 16.07 -4.28 8.91
N CYS A 193 16.93 -3.61 9.69
CA CYS A 193 18.17 -3.00 9.17
C CYS A 193 19.17 -4.03 8.67
N ASP A 194 19.28 -5.17 9.35
CA ASP A 194 20.14 -6.27 8.90
C ASP A 194 19.68 -6.81 7.55
N PHE A 195 18.38 -6.92 7.38
CA PHE A 195 17.79 -7.46 6.15
C PHE A 195 17.82 -6.47 4.98
N VAL A 196 17.33 -5.24 5.14
CA VAL A 196 17.20 -4.28 4.01
C VAL A 196 18.35 -3.29 3.91
N GLY A 197 19.20 -3.21 4.93
CA GLY A 197 20.20 -2.18 5.10
C GLY A 197 19.60 -0.87 5.61
N CYS A 198 20.26 -0.24 6.59
CA CYS A 198 19.89 1.09 7.06
C CYS A 198 20.87 2.16 6.56
N PRO A 199 20.41 3.40 6.33
CA PRO A 199 21.25 4.50 5.86
C PRO A 199 22.46 4.71 6.75
N GLY A 200 23.65 4.75 6.16
CA GLY A 200 24.90 4.91 6.91
C GLY A 200 25.24 3.78 7.88
N GLY A 201 24.56 2.63 7.82
CA GLY A 201 24.71 1.52 8.76
C GLY A 201 24.17 1.81 10.17
N VAL A 202 23.41 2.89 10.35
CA VAL A 202 22.90 3.33 11.65
C VAL A 202 21.49 2.79 11.88
N VAL A 203 21.34 1.98 12.94
CA VAL A 203 20.02 1.49 13.38
C VAL A 203 19.26 2.62 14.09
N PRO A 204 18.00 2.93 13.70
CA PRO A 204 17.20 3.95 14.37
C PRO A 204 17.03 3.65 15.86
N THR A 205 17.09 4.69 16.70
CA THR A 205 16.87 4.58 18.15
C THR A 205 15.44 4.89 18.56
N THR A 206 14.62 5.38 17.63
CA THR A 206 13.17 5.59 17.86
C THR A 206 12.43 4.26 17.99
N PRO A 207 11.32 4.20 18.72
CA PRO A 207 10.49 3.00 18.74
C PRO A 207 10.10 2.54 17.33
N PHE A 208 10.07 1.24 17.10
CA PHE A 208 9.57 0.69 15.84
C PHE A 208 8.10 1.10 15.63
N PRO A 209 7.68 1.54 14.43
CA PRO A 209 6.35 2.03 14.19
C PRO A 209 5.25 1.02 14.56
N ARG A 210 4.24 1.50 15.27
CA ARG A 210 3.02 0.75 15.61
C ARG A 210 1.79 1.48 15.07
N SER A 211 1.60 1.39 13.76
CA SER A 211 0.54 2.11 13.04
C SER A 211 -0.79 1.37 13.12
N ASN A 212 -1.90 2.13 12.98
CA ASN A 212 -3.27 1.60 12.98
C ASN A 212 -3.65 0.80 14.25
N THR A 213 -3.05 1.11 15.39
CA THR A 213 -3.52 0.57 16.67
C THR A 213 -4.88 1.17 17.05
N ALA A 214 -5.67 0.43 17.83
CA ALA A 214 -6.96 0.95 18.31
C ALA A 214 -6.84 2.22 19.16
N ALA A 215 -5.65 2.50 19.72
CA ALA A 215 -5.34 3.72 20.47
C ALA A 215 -5.13 4.93 19.55
N HIS A 216 -4.49 4.74 18.40
CA HIS A 216 -4.21 5.81 17.44
C HIS A 216 -5.49 6.49 16.91
N TRP A 217 -6.58 5.76 16.76
CA TRP A 217 -7.88 6.31 16.33
C TRP A 217 -8.60 7.12 17.41
N ARG A 218 -8.10 7.15 18.66
CA ARG A 218 -8.69 7.87 19.78
C ARG A 218 -8.00 9.19 20.09
N ASP A 219 -6.82 9.42 19.53
CA ASP A 219 -5.98 10.60 19.83
C ASP A 219 -6.35 11.81 18.97
N GLY A 220 -7.49 12.00 18.51
CA GLY A 220 -8.14 13.23 18.02
C GLY A 220 -7.33 14.40 17.41
N SER A 221 -6.02 14.32 17.35
CA SER A 221 -5.14 15.32 16.76
C SER A 221 -5.08 15.16 15.24
N ILE A 222 -6.08 15.70 14.56
CA ILE A 222 -6.07 15.79 13.11
C ILE A 222 -5.46 17.14 12.75
N ASP A 223 -4.26 17.14 12.18
CA ASP A 223 -3.75 18.34 11.53
C ASP A 223 -4.56 18.63 10.25
N VAL A 224 -4.51 19.86 9.76
CA VAL A 224 -5.31 20.30 8.58
C VAL A 224 -4.97 19.45 7.35
N ILE A 225 -3.72 19.09 7.15
CA ILE A 225 -3.25 18.30 6.02
C ILE A 225 -3.77 16.85 6.14
N GLY A 226 -3.64 16.26 7.32
CA GLY A 226 -4.20 14.93 7.60
C GLY A 226 -5.73 14.89 7.44
N TRP A 227 -6.43 15.97 7.80
CA TRP A 227 -7.88 16.07 7.57
C TRP A 227 -8.23 16.16 6.09
N LEU A 228 -7.50 16.94 5.29
CA LEU A 228 -7.68 17.03 3.84
C LEU A 228 -7.41 15.70 3.16
N HIS A 229 -6.34 14.99 3.54
CA HIS A 229 -6.04 13.63 3.06
C HIS A 229 -7.15 12.64 3.44
N TRP A 230 -7.69 12.75 4.65
CA TRP A 230 -8.81 11.93 5.09
C TRP A 230 -10.08 12.20 4.27
N CYS A 231 -10.44 13.48 4.06
CA CYS A 231 -11.59 13.86 3.25
C CYS A 231 -11.45 13.38 1.81
N TRP A 232 -10.26 13.53 1.22
CA TRP A 232 -9.96 13.06 -0.13
C TRP A 232 -10.04 11.53 -0.22
N GLY A 233 -9.36 10.82 0.67
CA GLY A 233 -9.41 9.36 0.73
C GLY A 233 -10.83 8.84 0.95
N TRP A 234 -11.64 9.51 1.77
CA TRP A 234 -13.05 9.18 1.96
C TRP A 234 -13.86 9.39 0.68
N THR A 235 -13.66 10.50 -0.01
CA THR A 235 -14.37 10.82 -1.27
C THR A 235 -14.05 9.79 -2.34
N ILE A 236 -12.78 9.48 -2.55
CA ILE A 236 -12.34 8.46 -3.52
C ILE A 236 -12.90 7.09 -3.15
N THR A 237 -12.84 6.72 -1.87
CA THR A 237 -13.43 5.46 -1.39
C THR A 237 -14.92 5.35 -1.72
N ARG A 238 -15.70 6.44 -1.53
CA ARG A 238 -17.13 6.44 -1.87
C ARG A 238 -17.37 6.34 -3.36
N LEU A 239 -16.59 7.05 -4.17
CA LEU A 239 -16.67 6.95 -5.63
C LEU A 239 -16.38 5.54 -6.12
N GLU A 240 -15.36 4.88 -5.57
CA GLU A 240 -15.05 3.49 -5.91
C GLU A 240 -16.12 2.51 -5.46
N GLU A 241 -16.68 2.67 -4.27
CA GLU A 241 -17.78 1.82 -3.81
C GLU A 241 -19.00 1.95 -4.73
N ILE A 242 -19.35 3.18 -5.12
CA ILE A 242 -20.47 3.44 -6.04
C ILE A 242 -20.18 2.85 -7.42
N THR A 243 -18.98 3.08 -7.98
CA THR A 243 -18.63 2.58 -9.31
C THR A 243 -18.50 1.06 -9.33
N SER A 244 -17.96 0.45 -8.27
CA SER A 244 -17.93 -0.99 -8.10
C SER A 244 -19.34 -1.58 -8.02
N TYR A 245 -20.23 -0.97 -7.26
CA TYR A 245 -21.63 -1.38 -7.21
C TYR A 245 -22.31 -1.29 -8.58
N LEU A 246 -22.15 -0.18 -9.28
CA LEU A 246 -22.72 0.01 -10.61
C LEU A 246 -22.13 -0.98 -11.62
N TYR A 247 -20.87 -1.25 -11.55
CA TYR A 247 -20.19 -2.18 -12.47
C TYR A 247 -20.54 -3.64 -12.19
N TYR A 248 -20.38 -4.10 -10.95
CA TYR A 248 -20.53 -5.52 -10.61
C TYR A 248 -22.00 -5.92 -10.40
N GLU A 249 -22.79 -5.08 -9.72
CA GLU A 249 -24.16 -5.41 -9.38
C GLU A 249 -25.15 -4.95 -10.46
N LYS A 250 -24.96 -3.76 -11.02
CA LYS A 250 -25.86 -3.19 -12.04
C LYS A 250 -25.40 -3.45 -13.47
N LYS A 251 -24.26 -4.12 -13.66
CA LYS A 251 -23.72 -4.47 -14.99
C LYS A 251 -23.56 -3.26 -15.93
N GLN A 252 -23.13 -2.12 -15.39
CA GLN A 252 -22.91 -0.88 -16.15
C GLN A 252 -21.42 -0.67 -16.46
N PRO A 253 -20.91 -1.05 -17.64
CA PRO A 253 -19.49 -0.93 -17.98
C PRO A 253 -18.99 0.52 -18.01
N SER A 254 -19.87 1.49 -18.32
CA SER A 254 -19.53 2.92 -18.39
C SER A 254 -19.03 3.49 -17.05
N ALA A 255 -19.55 3.01 -15.92
CA ALA A 255 -19.12 3.47 -14.60
C ALA A 255 -17.64 3.18 -14.36
N ARG A 256 -17.16 2.01 -14.81
CA ARG A 256 -15.75 1.64 -14.72
C ARG A 256 -14.87 2.47 -15.65
N ALA A 257 -15.31 2.71 -16.88
CA ALA A 257 -14.56 3.51 -17.83
C ALA A 257 -14.28 4.93 -17.30
N VAL A 258 -15.29 5.55 -16.67
CA VAL A 258 -15.14 6.88 -16.05
C VAL A 258 -14.11 6.84 -14.91
N LEU A 259 -14.20 5.85 -14.01
CA LEU A 259 -13.25 5.74 -12.90
C LEU A 259 -11.82 5.48 -13.40
N SER A 260 -11.66 4.56 -14.35
CA SER A 260 -10.36 4.29 -14.97
C SER A 260 -9.76 5.52 -15.66
N PHE A 261 -10.59 6.34 -16.32
CA PHE A 261 -10.13 7.59 -16.93
C PHE A 261 -9.64 8.59 -15.86
N ILE A 262 -10.39 8.75 -14.77
CA ILE A 262 -10.00 9.64 -13.66
C ILE A 262 -8.65 9.20 -13.08
N TRP A 263 -8.49 7.92 -12.77
CA TRP A 263 -7.25 7.38 -12.21
C TRP A 263 -6.06 7.50 -13.15
N ARG A 264 -6.21 7.14 -14.41
CA ARG A 264 -5.15 7.31 -15.42
C ARG A 264 -4.70 8.76 -15.55
N THR A 265 -5.64 9.69 -15.44
CA THR A 265 -5.32 11.14 -15.49
C THR A 265 -4.52 11.56 -14.27
N ILE A 266 -4.92 11.12 -13.07
CA ILE A 266 -4.19 11.38 -11.81
C ILE A 266 -2.78 10.78 -11.90
N ASP A 267 -2.66 9.51 -12.24
CA ASP A 267 -1.38 8.82 -12.36
C ASP A 267 -0.46 9.50 -13.38
N THR A 268 -1.00 9.89 -14.54
CA THR A 268 -0.21 10.60 -15.57
C THR A 268 0.35 11.92 -15.06
N ILE A 269 -0.44 12.71 -14.34
CA ILE A 269 -0.02 13.99 -13.77
C ILE A 269 1.05 13.76 -12.71
N GLU A 270 0.84 12.82 -11.80
CA GLU A 270 1.80 12.53 -10.72
C GLU A 270 3.13 11.99 -11.25
N MET A 271 3.08 11.10 -12.25
CA MET A 271 4.28 10.57 -12.89
C MET A 271 5.07 11.68 -13.58
N ALA A 272 4.40 12.54 -14.35
CA ALA A 272 5.04 13.66 -15.01
C ALA A 272 5.68 14.63 -14.02
N CYS A 273 5.00 14.93 -12.90
CA CYS A 273 5.55 15.78 -11.85
C CYS A 273 6.77 15.13 -11.16
N SER A 274 6.71 13.83 -10.88
CA SER A 274 7.82 13.08 -10.28
C SER A 274 9.03 13.02 -11.21
N GLU A 275 8.84 12.79 -12.50
CA GLU A 275 9.91 12.79 -13.49
C GLU A 275 10.57 14.17 -13.64
N LEU A 276 9.77 15.23 -13.71
CA LEU A 276 10.28 16.60 -13.78
C LEU A 276 11.07 16.97 -12.52
N TRP A 277 10.61 16.59 -11.36
CA TRP A 277 11.28 16.84 -10.08
C TRP A 277 12.57 16.04 -9.96
N TYR A 278 12.57 14.77 -10.35
CA TYR A 278 13.76 13.93 -10.40
C TYR A 278 14.82 14.53 -11.34
N LYS A 279 14.42 14.91 -12.53
CA LYS A 279 15.31 15.57 -13.50
C LYS A 279 15.87 16.86 -12.92
N TYR A 280 15.06 17.73 -12.34
CA TYR A 280 15.48 18.96 -11.70
C TYR A 280 16.52 18.71 -10.60
N LEU A 281 16.27 17.74 -9.72
CA LEU A 281 17.20 17.41 -8.63
C LEU A 281 18.52 16.82 -9.14
N THR A 282 18.48 15.90 -10.10
CA THR A 282 19.69 15.33 -10.69
C THR A 282 20.53 16.37 -11.44
N GLU A 283 19.90 17.39 -12.00
CA GLU A 283 20.60 18.48 -12.67
C GLU A 283 21.21 19.49 -11.69
N HIS A 284 20.56 19.76 -10.54
CA HIS A 284 20.91 20.86 -9.64
C HIS A 284 21.53 20.41 -8.29
N VAL A 285 21.48 19.13 -7.96
CA VAL A 285 22.07 18.56 -6.73
C VAL A 285 23.20 17.60 -7.10
N PRO A 286 24.46 18.05 -7.10
CA PRO A 286 25.62 17.25 -7.57
C PRO A 286 25.80 15.91 -6.85
N ALA A 287 25.44 15.84 -5.57
CA ALA A 287 25.54 14.61 -4.77
C ALA A 287 24.65 13.46 -5.26
N LEU A 288 23.63 13.75 -6.09
CA LEU A 288 22.72 12.74 -6.65
C LEU A 288 23.15 12.24 -8.05
N ARG A 289 24.22 12.81 -8.63
CA ARG A 289 24.76 12.37 -9.93
C ARG A 289 25.67 11.14 -9.85
N SER A 290 26.12 10.79 -8.66
CA SER A 290 27.14 9.74 -8.41
C SER A 290 26.58 8.55 -7.64
N ALA A 291 25.28 8.50 -7.38
CA ALA A 291 24.57 7.37 -6.81
C ALA A 291 23.74 6.70 -7.91
#